data_0b941906534835d12b7c0cfc577ffac0
#
_entry.id   0b941906534835d12b7c0cfc577ffac0
#
_cell.length_a   1.000
_cell.length_b   1.000
_cell.length_c   1.000
_cell.angle_alpha   90.00
_cell.angle_beta   90.00
_cell.angle_gamma   90.00
#
_symmetry.space_group_name_H-M   'P 1'
#
loop_
_entity.id
_entity.type
_entity.pdbx_description
1 polymer ?
#
loop_
_entity_poly.entity_id
_entity_poly.type
_entity_poly.pdbx_seq_one_letter_code
_entity_poly.pdbx_strand_id
1 'polypeptide(L)'
;AHRNWCELVRIAADSGVRFATLHGRTRAQLYVGPAVHPDVSDAPIPIIANGDIATAQDAQNMENLGYAGVMVGRAILGRPWVLGQIAGRNCVPKNVGEIVLKHLQYAIEYYGASVAVPMFRKHAAWYSSGLPNSSEFRIRVNQITDADALHDAISEFWGCGSQNIGL
;
A
#
# COMPACT_ATOMS: atom_id res chain seq x y z
N ALA A 1 -6.67 -22.55 16.13
CA ALA A 1 -6.89 -21.28 16.83
C ALA A 1 -8.38 -20.98 16.83
N HIS A 2 -8.95 -20.67 18.00
CA HIS A 2 -10.35 -20.32 18.14
C HIS A 2 -10.56 -18.94 17.49
N ARG A 3 -11.46 -18.84 16.52
CA ARG A 3 -11.83 -17.58 15.87
C ARG A 3 -13.05 -17.02 16.56
N ASN A 4 -12.87 -16.01 17.40
CA ASN A 4 -13.91 -15.38 18.21
C ASN A 4 -14.39 -14.03 17.68
N TRP A 5 -14.21 -13.78 16.39
CA TRP A 5 -14.53 -12.48 15.78
C TRP A 5 -16.02 -12.10 15.94
N CYS A 6 -16.94 -13.07 15.83
CA CYS A 6 -18.39 -12.81 15.99
C CYS A 6 -18.73 -12.23 17.36
N GLU A 7 -18.15 -12.81 18.42
CA GLU A 7 -18.36 -12.35 19.80
C GLU A 7 -17.77 -10.94 19.99
N LEU A 8 -16.55 -10.73 19.51
CA LEU A 8 -15.88 -9.43 19.62
C LEU A 8 -16.63 -8.33 18.86
N VAL A 9 -17.17 -8.62 17.68
CA VAL A 9 -17.95 -7.66 16.88
C VAL A 9 -19.28 -7.33 17.58
N ARG A 10 -19.95 -8.29 18.24
CA ARG A 10 -21.13 -8.00 19.06
C ARG A 10 -20.82 -7.07 20.23
N ILE A 11 -19.78 -7.39 21.01
CA ILE A 11 -19.33 -6.54 22.12
C ILE A 11 -19.01 -5.12 21.62
N ALA A 12 -18.33 -5.03 20.48
CA ALA A 12 -18.01 -3.74 19.88
C ALA A 12 -19.26 -2.94 19.48
N ALA A 13 -20.25 -3.61 18.85
CA ALA A 13 -21.53 -3.01 18.49
C ALA A 13 -22.29 -2.51 19.72
N ASP A 14 -22.40 -3.34 20.77
CA ASP A 14 -23.07 -3.00 22.04
C ASP A 14 -22.37 -1.84 22.75
N SER A 15 -21.06 -1.67 22.52
CA SER A 15 -20.24 -0.56 23.03
C SER A 15 -20.30 0.72 22.17
N GLY A 16 -21.13 0.74 21.09
CA GLY A 16 -21.30 1.91 20.23
C GLY A 16 -20.28 2.04 19.08
N VAL A 17 -19.49 1.01 18.81
CA VAL A 17 -18.59 0.99 17.63
C VAL A 17 -19.43 0.95 16.35
N ARG A 18 -19.12 1.82 15.39
CA ARG A 18 -19.91 2.01 14.16
C ARG A 18 -19.48 1.11 12.99
N PHE A 19 -18.27 0.62 12.98
CA PHE A 19 -17.75 -0.37 12.04
C PHE A 19 -16.49 -1.02 12.62
N ALA A 20 -16.09 -2.17 12.08
CA ALA A 20 -14.86 -2.85 12.48
C ALA A 20 -14.06 -3.34 11.26
N THR A 21 -12.75 -3.50 11.42
CA THR A 21 -11.92 -4.14 10.41
C THR A 21 -11.54 -5.54 10.88
N LEU A 22 -11.81 -6.54 10.03
CA LEU A 22 -11.45 -7.94 10.29
C LEU A 22 -10.26 -8.34 9.42
N HIS A 23 -9.15 -8.72 10.08
CA HIS A 23 -7.98 -9.23 9.37
C HIS A 23 -8.11 -10.75 9.18
N GLY A 24 -7.93 -11.23 7.95
CA GLY A 24 -8.08 -12.64 7.56
C GLY A 24 -7.04 -13.60 8.15
N ARG A 25 -6.07 -13.12 8.94
CA ARG A 25 -5.08 -13.94 9.67
C ARG A 25 -5.16 -13.71 11.16
N THR A 26 -4.85 -14.74 11.94
CA THR A 26 -4.68 -14.61 13.39
C THR A 26 -3.29 -14.05 13.71
N ARG A 27 -3.12 -13.50 14.94
CA ARG A 27 -1.81 -13.04 15.43
C ARG A 27 -0.73 -14.14 15.36
N ALA A 28 -1.10 -15.39 15.63
CA ALA A 28 -0.17 -16.53 15.59
C ALA A 28 0.28 -16.90 14.17
N GLN A 29 -0.54 -16.61 13.16
CA GLN A 29 -0.18 -16.88 11.75
C GLN A 29 0.79 -15.85 11.18
N LEU A 30 0.84 -14.63 11.72
CA LEU A 30 1.62 -13.53 11.15
C LEU A 30 1.36 -13.41 9.63
N TYR A 31 2.40 -13.71 8.81
CA TYR A 31 2.31 -13.68 7.35
C TYR A 31 2.32 -15.08 6.71
N VAL A 32 2.19 -16.14 7.51
CA VAL A 32 2.22 -17.53 7.03
C VAL A 32 0.84 -17.93 6.50
N GLY A 33 0.82 -18.46 5.30
CA GLY A 33 -0.38 -18.92 4.61
C GLY A 33 -1.28 -17.79 4.09
N PRO A 34 -2.37 -18.11 3.38
CA PRO A 34 -3.32 -17.13 2.87
C PRO A 34 -4.18 -16.54 3.98
N ALA A 35 -4.68 -15.31 3.77
CA ALA A 35 -5.76 -14.77 4.57
C ALA A 35 -7.06 -15.54 4.31
N VAL A 36 -7.81 -15.83 5.36
CA VAL A 36 -9.12 -16.52 5.26
C VAL A 36 -10.20 -15.59 5.77
N HIS A 37 -11.11 -15.23 4.90
CA HIS A 37 -12.20 -14.30 5.15
C HIS A 37 -13.50 -15.10 5.38
N PRO A 38 -14.11 -15.02 6.57
CA PRO A 38 -15.42 -15.62 6.82
C PRO A 38 -16.52 -14.81 6.14
N ASP A 39 -17.68 -15.42 5.96
CA ASP A 39 -18.91 -14.70 5.68
C ASP A 39 -19.30 -13.84 6.88
N VAL A 40 -19.59 -12.56 6.63
CA VAL A 40 -19.94 -11.57 7.66
C VAL A 40 -21.30 -10.92 7.43
N SER A 41 -22.14 -11.51 6.59
CA SER A 41 -23.46 -10.97 6.20
C SER A 41 -24.37 -10.72 7.40
N ASP A 42 -24.24 -11.53 8.47
CA ASP A 42 -25.03 -11.42 9.70
C ASP A 42 -24.36 -10.54 10.78
N ALA A 43 -23.28 -9.82 10.46
CA ALA A 43 -22.59 -8.98 11.43
C ALA A 43 -23.46 -7.77 11.85
N PRO A 44 -23.55 -7.44 13.16
CA PRO A 44 -24.41 -6.37 13.65
C PRO A 44 -23.94 -4.96 13.26
N ILE A 45 -22.71 -4.81 12.79
CA ILE A 45 -22.14 -3.57 12.28
C ILE A 45 -21.36 -3.85 10.98
N PRO A 46 -21.17 -2.84 10.11
CA PRO A 46 -20.36 -2.99 8.90
C PRO A 46 -18.94 -3.47 9.18
N ILE A 47 -18.48 -4.48 8.43
CA ILE A 47 -17.13 -5.04 8.55
C ILE A 47 -16.32 -4.69 7.32
N ILE A 48 -15.09 -4.24 7.53
CA ILE A 48 -14.09 -3.97 6.48
C ILE A 48 -13.14 -5.15 6.41
N ALA A 49 -12.97 -5.74 5.23
CA ALA A 49 -12.02 -6.84 5.02
C ALA A 49 -10.58 -6.32 4.97
N ASN A 50 -9.65 -7.03 5.62
CA ASN A 50 -8.21 -6.77 5.52
C ASN A 50 -7.42 -8.08 5.42
N GLY A 51 -6.40 -8.10 4.58
CA GLY A 51 -5.51 -9.24 4.34
C GLY A 51 -5.62 -9.78 2.91
N ASP A 52 -4.50 -9.80 2.19
CA ASP A 52 -4.31 -10.31 0.82
C ASP A 52 -5.24 -9.73 -0.25
N ILE A 53 -5.71 -8.50 -0.06
CA ILE A 53 -6.54 -7.79 -1.02
C ILE A 53 -5.63 -6.96 -1.91
N ALA A 54 -5.59 -7.27 -3.21
CA ALA A 54 -4.67 -6.67 -4.17
C ALA A 54 -5.33 -6.32 -5.52
N THR A 55 -6.52 -6.82 -5.80
CA THR A 55 -7.23 -6.67 -7.08
C THR A 55 -8.69 -6.28 -6.89
N ALA A 56 -9.33 -5.80 -7.95
CA ALA A 56 -10.77 -5.55 -7.97
C ALA A 56 -11.57 -6.84 -7.73
N GLN A 57 -11.08 -7.98 -8.22
CA GLN A 57 -11.72 -9.27 -7.99
C GLN A 57 -11.69 -9.66 -6.52
N ASP A 58 -10.56 -9.39 -5.81
CA ASP A 58 -10.51 -9.64 -4.37
C ASP A 58 -11.54 -8.78 -3.63
N ALA A 59 -11.68 -7.50 -4.00
CA ALA A 59 -12.70 -6.63 -3.40
C ALA A 59 -14.12 -7.14 -3.67
N GLN A 60 -14.42 -7.56 -4.90
CA GLN A 60 -15.72 -8.15 -5.24
C GLN A 60 -15.99 -9.45 -4.46
N ASN A 61 -14.97 -10.28 -4.26
CA ASN A 61 -15.11 -11.49 -3.46
C ASN A 61 -15.46 -11.16 -1.99
N MET A 62 -14.89 -10.06 -1.45
CA MET A 62 -15.24 -9.60 -0.10
C MET A 62 -16.67 -9.06 -0.04
N GLU A 63 -17.11 -8.31 -1.03
CA GLU A 63 -18.49 -7.84 -1.11
C GLU A 63 -19.48 -9.01 -1.13
N ASN A 64 -19.19 -10.08 -1.87
CA ASN A 64 -20.01 -11.30 -1.91
C ASN A 64 -20.07 -12.04 -0.56
N LEU A 65 -19.11 -11.82 0.33
CA LEU A 65 -19.07 -12.33 1.70
C LEU A 65 -19.68 -11.36 2.74
N GLY A 66 -20.37 -10.31 2.28
CA GLY A 66 -21.06 -9.34 3.13
C GLY A 66 -20.18 -8.23 3.71
N TYR A 67 -18.92 -8.11 3.32
CA TYR A 67 -18.08 -7.00 3.77
C TYR A 67 -18.54 -5.68 3.16
N ALA A 68 -18.56 -4.63 3.98
CA ALA A 68 -18.97 -3.28 3.58
C ALA A 68 -17.85 -2.52 2.82
N GLY A 69 -16.65 -3.06 2.79
CA GLY A 69 -15.52 -2.49 2.07
C GLY A 69 -14.23 -3.25 2.33
N VAL A 70 -13.12 -2.74 1.78
CA VAL A 70 -11.81 -3.37 1.87
C VAL A 70 -10.74 -2.40 2.37
N MET A 71 -9.80 -2.91 3.16
CA MET A 71 -8.60 -2.21 3.59
C MET A 71 -7.39 -2.84 2.90
N VAL A 72 -6.74 -2.09 2.03
CA VAL A 72 -5.58 -2.55 1.27
C VAL A 72 -4.31 -2.21 2.03
N GLY A 73 -3.45 -3.20 2.24
CA GLY A 73 -2.15 -3.03 2.91
C GLY A 73 -1.00 -3.05 1.90
N ARG A 74 -0.22 -4.11 1.91
CA ARG A 74 1.04 -4.25 1.15
C ARG A 74 0.91 -4.06 -0.37
N ALA A 75 -0.26 -4.30 -0.95
CA ALA A 75 -0.47 -4.18 -2.40
C ALA A 75 -0.26 -2.74 -2.93
N ILE A 76 -0.34 -1.70 -2.08
CA ILE A 76 -0.09 -0.31 -2.48
C ILE A 76 1.41 0.04 -2.54
N LEU A 77 2.28 -0.78 -1.95
CA LEU A 77 3.71 -0.49 -1.89
C LEU A 77 4.32 -0.51 -3.30
N GLY A 78 4.84 0.63 -3.72
CA GLY A 78 5.33 0.85 -5.09
C GLY A 78 4.25 0.96 -6.18
N ARG A 79 2.96 0.87 -5.82
CA ARG A 79 1.83 0.92 -6.75
C ARG A 79 0.61 1.62 -6.15
N PRO A 80 0.70 2.89 -5.71
CA PRO A 80 -0.40 3.56 -5.01
C PRO A 80 -1.69 3.66 -5.85
N TRP A 81 -1.60 3.65 -7.17
CA TRP A 81 -2.73 3.64 -8.09
C TRP A 81 -3.60 2.38 -8.01
N VAL A 82 -3.11 1.30 -7.37
CA VAL A 82 -3.87 0.06 -7.21
C VAL A 82 -5.19 0.28 -6.46
N LEU A 83 -5.24 1.27 -5.56
CA LEU A 83 -6.50 1.63 -4.87
C LEU A 83 -7.59 2.07 -5.85
N GLY A 84 -7.22 2.88 -6.84
CA GLY A 84 -8.14 3.27 -7.89
C GLY A 84 -8.58 2.09 -8.75
N GLN A 85 -7.66 1.18 -9.09
CA GLN A 85 -7.97 -0.04 -9.84
C GLN A 85 -8.93 -0.95 -9.08
N ILE A 86 -8.72 -1.14 -7.77
CA ILE A 86 -9.62 -1.89 -6.90
C ILE A 86 -11.01 -1.24 -6.85
N ALA A 87 -11.08 0.09 -6.89
CA ALA A 87 -12.32 0.84 -6.95
C ALA A 87 -12.93 0.91 -8.38
N GLY A 88 -12.50 0.07 -9.31
CA GLY A 88 -13.03 -0.01 -10.68
C GLY A 88 -12.63 1.14 -11.59
N ARG A 89 -11.64 1.98 -11.22
CA ARG A 89 -11.18 3.10 -12.04
C ARG A 89 -10.00 2.70 -12.93
N ASN A 90 -9.97 3.19 -14.17
CA ASN A 90 -8.79 3.05 -15.03
C ASN A 90 -7.77 4.15 -14.67
N CYS A 91 -6.88 3.85 -13.73
CA CYS A 91 -5.90 4.79 -13.19
C CYS A 91 -4.47 4.25 -13.24
N VAL A 92 -4.13 3.52 -14.32
CA VAL A 92 -2.72 3.16 -14.58
C VAL A 92 -1.95 4.42 -14.95
N PRO A 93 -0.88 4.77 -14.23
CA PRO A 93 -0.10 5.96 -14.55
C PRO A 93 0.60 5.82 -15.89
N LYS A 94 0.61 6.89 -16.69
CA LYS A 94 1.37 6.95 -17.95
C LYS A 94 2.88 6.98 -17.67
N ASN A 95 3.28 7.63 -16.59
CA ASN A 95 4.68 7.75 -16.16
C ASN A 95 4.77 7.48 -14.66
N VAL A 96 5.34 6.35 -14.30
CA VAL A 96 5.55 5.97 -12.88
C VAL A 96 6.61 6.86 -12.24
N GLY A 97 7.65 7.26 -12.97
CA GLY A 97 8.73 8.10 -12.47
C GLY A 97 8.23 9.43 -11.92
N GLU A 98 7.27 10.08 -12.58
CA GLU A 98 6.66 11.33 -12.08
C GLU A 98 5.97 11.12 -10.72
N ILE A 99 5.32 9.98 -10.51
CA ILE A 99 4.70 9.64 -9.21
C ILE A 99 5.78 9.43 -8.15
N VAL A 100 6.87 8.75 -8.50
CA VAL A 100 7.99 8.51 -7.58
C VAL A 100 8.65 9.82 -7.17
N LEU A 101 8.92 10.71 -8.11
CA LEU A 101 9.50 12.04 -7.87
C LEU A 101 8.59 12.90 -7.01
N LYS A 102 7.30 12.92 -7.30
CA LYS A 102 6.30 13.64 -6.48
C LYS A 102 6.21 13.09 -5.06
N HIS A 103 6.29 11.77 -4.89
CA HIS A 103 6.33 11.15 -3.57
C HIS A 103 7.60 11.51 -2.81
N LEU A 104 8.76 11.55 -3.49
CA LEU A 104 10.02 12.01 -2.90
C LEU A 104 9.91 13.48 -2.45
N GLN A 105 9.38 14.34 -3.31
CA GLN A 105 9.15 15.75 -2.98
C GLN A 105 8.30 15.90 -1.71
N TYR A 106 7.15 15.25 -1.63
CA TYR A 106 6.29 15.31 -0.44
C TYR A 106 6.97 14.76 0.81
N ALA A 107 7.79 13.71 0.67
CA ALA A 107 8.56 13.18 1.80
C ALA A 107 9.59 14.20 2.30
N ILE A 108 10.28 14.92 1.39
CA ILE A 108 11.24 15.97 1.73
C ILE A 108 10.54 17.16 2.38
N GLU A 109 9.43 17.63 1.83
CA GLU A 109 8.62 18.71 2.39
C GLU A 109 8.15 18.42 3.81
N TYR A 110 7.76 17.17 4.09
CA TYR A 110 7.20 16.79 5.38
C TYR A 110 8.25 16.45 6.44
N TYR A 111 9.31 15.71 6.07
CA TYR A 111 10.31 15.18 7.02
C TYR A 111 11.66 15.91 6.98
N GLY A 112 11.90 16.77 5.98
CA GLY A 112 13.22 17.29 5.66
C GLY A 112 14.11 16.26 4.94
N ALA A 113 15.06 16.72 4.14
CA ALA A 113 15.90 15.89 3.28
C ALA A 113 16.70 14.83 4.07
N SER A 114 17.23 15.19 5.24
CA SER A 114 18.07 14.31 6.06
C SER A 114 17.33 13.04 6.53
N VAL A 115 16.02 13.10 6.71
CA VAL A 115 15.18 11.97 7.10
C VAL A 115 14.54 11.32 5.87
N ALA A 116 14.04 12.13 4.94
CA ALA A 116 13.33 11.64 3.77
C ALA A 116 14.23 10.78 2.87
N VAL A 117 15.47 11.19 2.58
CA VAL A 117 16.35 10.45 1.67
C VAL A 117 16.63 9.03 2.13
N PRO A 118 17.10 8.76 3.37
CA PRO A 118 17.27 7.40 3.85
C PRO A 118 15.97 6.59 3.88
N MET A 119 14.86 7.23 4.29
CA MET A 119 13.55 6.58 4.35
C MET A 119 13.03 6.20 2.97
N PHE A 120 13.29 7.04 1.95
CA PHE A 120 12.77 6.86 0.61
C PHE A 120 13.42 5.69 -0.14
N ARG A 121 14.61 5.23 0.26
CA ARG A 121 15.29 4.06 -0.35
C ARG A 121 14.40 2.84 -0.44
N LYS A 122 13.63 2.53 0.61
CA LYS A 122 12.66 1.43 0.59
C LYS A 122 11.53 1.67 -0.41
N HIS A 123 11.05 2.91 -0.54
CA HIS A 123 9.99 3.26 -1.50
C HIS A 123 10.50 3.14 -2.94
N ALA A 124 11.71 3.64 -3.23
CA ALA A 124 12.36 3.48 -4.53
C ALA A 124 12.52 1.99 -4.90
N ALA A 125 12.89 1.14 -3.92
CA ALA A 125 12.99 -0.30 -4.11
C ALA A 125 11.63 -0.95 -4.43
N TRP A 126 10.55 -0.53 -3.78
CA TRP A 126 9.20 -1.03 -4.08
C TRP A 126 8.71 -0.59 -5.45
N TYR A 127 8.91 0.68 -5.83
CA TYR A 127 8.51 1.20 -7.16
C TYR A 127 9.27 0.53 -8.30
N SER A 128 10.55 0.20 -8.11
CA SER A 128 11.40 -0.43 -9.13
C SER A 128 11.24 -1.95 -9.19
N SER A 129 10.48 -2.56 -8.30
CA SER A 129 10.36 -4.02 -8.20
C SER A 129 9.82 -4.62 -9.50
N GLY A 130 10.53 -5.62 -10.04
CA GLY A 130 10.17 -6.30 -11.29
C GLY A 130 10.53 -5.56 -12.57
N LEU A 131 11.10 -4.35 -12.49
CA LEU A 131 11.56 -3.63 -13.67
C LEU A 131 12.99 -4.05 -14.07
N PRO A 132 13.36 -3.95 -15.36
CA PRO A 132 14.74 -4.13 -15.81
C PRO A 132 15.70 -3.23 -15.02
N ASN A 133 16.91 -3.72 -14.77
CA ASN A 133 17.98 -3.01 -14.04
C ASN A 133 17.62 -2.57 -12.61
N SER A 134 16.52 -3.06 -12.05
CA SER A 134 16.06 -2.68 -10.71
C SER A 134 17.05 -3.06 -9.59
N SER A 135 17.87 -4.11 -9.79
CA SER A 135 18.88 -4.51 -8.82
C SER A 135 20.01 -3.50 -8.72
N GLU A 136 20.52 -3.03 -9.86
CA GLU A 136 21.58 -2.01 -9.96
C GLU A 136 21.08 -0.67 -9.42
N PHE A 137 19.85 -0.29 -9.81
CA PHE A 137 19.20 0.90 -9.29
C PHE A 137 19.10 0.90 -7.76
N ARG A 138 18.67 -0.22 -7.15
CA ARG A 138 18.56 -0.35 -5.69
C ARG A 138 19.91 -0.26 -4.98
N ILE A 139 20.97 -0.85 -5.56
CA ILE A 139 22.33 -0.72 -5.02
C ILE A 139 22.77 0.74 -5.03
N ARG A 140 22.56 1.45 -6.14
CA ARG A 140 22.89 2.87 -6.29
C ARG A 140 22.13 3.74 -5.28
N VAL A 141 20.80 3.60 -5.22
CA VAL A 141 19.93 4.39 -4.33
C VAL A 141 20.29 4.19 -2.86
N ASN A 142 20.68 2.97 -2.45
CA ASN A 142 21.06 2.70 -1.07
C ASN A 142 22.33 3.45 -0.59
N GLN A 143 23.16 3.95 -1.50
CA GLN A 143 24.38 4.69 -1.20
C GLN A 143 24.16 6.22 -1.22
N ILE A 144 23.07 6.69 -1.81
CA ILE A 144 22.77 8.12 -1.96
C ILE A 144 22.33 8.71 -0.61
N THR A 145 22.92 9.83 -0.23
CA THR A 145 22.59 10.60 0.98
C THR A 145 22.08 12.01 0.69
N ASP A 146 22.21 12.45 -0.55
CA ASP A 146 21.81 13.76 -1.04
C ASP A 146 20.47 13.70 -1.78
N ALA A 147 19.64 14.73 -1.63
CA ALA A 147 18.30 14.76 -2.20
C ALA A 147 18.30 14.94 -3.73
N ASP A 148 19.17 15.80 -4.23
CA ASP A 148 19.25 16.06 -5.68
C ASP A 148 19.84 14.85 -6.39
N ALA A 149 20.86 14.21 -5.82
CA ALA A 149 21.41 12.96 -6.34
C ALA A 149 20.37 11.82 -6.35
N LEU A 150 19.47 11.76 -5.36
CA LEU A 150 18.38 10.78 -5.34
C LEU A 150 17.33 11.10 -6.41
N HIS A 151 16.97 12.37 -6.56
CA HIS A 151 16.07 12.84 -7.61
C HIS A 151 16.61 12.47 -9.00
N ASP A 152 17.90 12.76 -9.26
CA ASP A 152 18.53 12.47 -10.55
C ASP A 152 18.59 10.96 -10.83
N ALA A 153 18.92 10.14 -9.84
CA ALA A 153 18.94 8.70 -9.98
C ALA A 153 17.55 8.12 -10.32
N ILE A 154 16.49 8.70 -9.73
CA ILE A 154 15.09 8.34 -10.04
C ILE A 154 14.73 8.80 -11.46
N SER A 155 15.04 10.04 -11.80
CA SER A 155 14.75 10.61 -13.12
C SER A 155 15.41 9.80 -14.24
N GLU A 156 16.66 9.42 -14.07
CA GLU A 156 17.42 8.59 -15.01
C GLU A 156 16.80 7.19 -15.15
N PHE A 157 16.46 6.53 -14.03
CA PHE A 157 15.92 5.17 -14.05
C PHE A 157 14.57 5.07 -14.77
N TRP A 158 13.68 6.07 -14.62
CA TRP A 158 12.38 6.11 -15.28
C TRP A 158 12.35 6.93 -16.57
N GLY A 159 13.46 7.51 -16.99
CA GLY A 159 13.53 8.36 -18.19
C GLY A 159 12.67 9.63 -18.07
N CYS A 160 12.54 10.17 -16.86
CA CYS A 160 11.85 11.44 -16.64
C CYS A 160 12.80 12.59 -16.96
N GLY A 161 12.40 13.53 -17.83
CA GLY A 161 13.20 14.73 -18.08
C GLY A 161 13.44 15.53 -16.81
N SER A 162 14.67 16.02 -16.63
CA SER A 162 15.09 16.85 -15.48
C SER A 162 14.26 18.14 -15.45
N GLN A 163 13.14 18.14 -14.73
CA GLN A 163 12.51 19.38 -14.30
C GLN A 163 13.16 19.75 -12.96
N ASN A 164 13.94 20.82 -12.94
CA ASN A 164 14.49 21.39 -11.71
C ASN A 164 13.37 21.59 -10.69
N ILE A 165 13.44 20.86 -9.58
CA ILE A 165 12.66 21.17 -8.40
C ILE A 165 13.33 22.41 -7.80
N GLY A 166 12.76 23.62 -8.11
CA GLY A 166 13.16 24.81 -7.37
C GLY A 166 12.81 24.62 -5.90
N LEU A 167 13.83 24.39 -5.08
CA LEU A 167 13.77 24.43 -3.62
C LEU A 167 13.83 25.87 -3.13
#